data_89d14790ee379977c2c980d1c3afe98d
#
_entry.id   89d14790ee379977c2c980d1c3afe98d
#
_cell.length_a   1.000
_cell.length_b   1.000
_cell.length_c   1.000
_cell.angle_alpha   90.00
_cell.angle_beta   90.00
_cell.angle_gamma   90.00
#
_symmetry.space_group_name_H-M   'P 1'
#
loop_
_entity.id
_entity.type
_entity.pdbx_description
1 polymer ?
#
loop_
_entity_poly.entity_id
_entity_poly.type
_entity_poly.pdbx_seq_one_letter_code
_entity_poly.pdbx_strand_id
1 'polypeptide(L)'
;MKIVSWNVNGIAACRRKGFLEFLADAKPDIVCCQEIKTRCSLNTPGYTQFWNLSKKTKCSGTLTLVRKLPLSCSLKMGIDKFDDDGRFIALEYKECYIINVYVPSVHPHNTPDRPDYRMEWDTALREYVSNLSKPVILCGDFNATRAWIDSYPENAKNEPDNLFFRSDIREGMEKLINTGLVDVFRELHPFKEGAYTWWGPKNKNRADNRGTRLDYFLLSSELLSSVQSIKFHKDILGSDHCPISMIITQAKPQRVMNDEDLAVIWRTIDWPKMEAELQRKQQDLSYAAYNRKWDEVEKLQSELVRSWAARVLAVRAAANANSQAGIDGVHWKSNEEKAKAALTLTSRG
;
A
#
# COMPACT_ATOMS: atom_id res chain seq x y z
N MET A 1 -5.08 3.15 15.62
CA MET A 1 -5.65 4.10 14.63
C MET A 1 -6.21 3.29 13.46
N LYS A 2 -7.45 3.59 13.05
CA LYS A 2 -8.10 2.97 11.89
C LYS A 2 -8.21 4.00 10.77
N ILE A 3 -7.64 3.68 9.62
CA ILE A 3 -7.66 4.53 8.42
C ILE A 3 -8.49 3.83 7.35
N VAL A 4 -9.37 4.57 6.68
CA VAL A 4 -10.15 4.11 5.52
C VAL A 4 -9.73 4.93 4.31
N SER A 5 -9.53 4.27 3.16
CA SER A 5 -9.40 4.92 1.85
C SER A 5 -10.51 4.43 0.94
N TRP A 6 -11.15 5.36 0.20
CA TRP A 6 -12.25 5.04 -0.69
C TRP A 6 -12.35 6.03 -1.85
N ASN A 7 -12.13 5.58 -3.06
CA ASN A 7 -12.57 6.33 -4.24
C ASN A 7 -14.10 6.26 -4.30
N VAL A 8 -14.76 7.39 -4.08
CA VAL A 8 -16.21 7.46 -3.92
C VAL A 8 -16.96 7.71 -5.23
N ASN A 9 -16.25 7.92 -6.33
CA ASN A 9 -16.81 8.21 -7.65
C ASN A 9 -17.96 9.24 -7.59
N GLY A 10 -17.72 10.33 -6.87
CA GLY A 10 -18.67 11.40 -6.59
C GLY A 10 -19.30 11.29 -5.19
N ILE A 11 -18.78 12.10 -4.25
CA ILE A 11 -19.18 12.06 -2.83
C ILE A 11 -20.67 12.28 -2.61
N ALA A 12 -21.33 13.14 -3.40
CA ALA A 12 -22.76 13.40 -3.27
C ALA A 12 -23.62 12.18 -3.65
N ALA A 13 -23.19 11.41 -4.64
CA ALA A 13 -23.86 10.17 -5.04
C ALA A 13 -23.58 9.04 -4.02
N CYS A 14 -22.33 8.89 -3.60
CA CYS A 14 -21.92 7.89 -2.63
C CYS A 14 -22.61 8.10 -1.27
N ARG A 15 -22.77 9.37 -0.83
CA ARG A 15 -23.55 9.72 0.38
C ARG A 15 -24.97 9.17 0.34
N ARG A 16 -25.67 9.28 -0.78
CA ARG A 16 -27.03 8.75 -0.92
C ARG A 16 -27.12 7.23 -0.94
N LYS A 17 -25.97 6.56 -1.09
CA LYS A 17 -25.84 5.10 -1.20
C LYS A 17 -25.18 4.45 0.00
N GLY A 18 -25.16 5.11 1.16
CA GLY A 18 -24.70 4.49 2.40
C GLY A 18 -23.31 4.91 2.90
N PHE A 19 -22.73 6.00 2.38
CA PHE A 19 -21.42 6.48 2.85
C PHE A 19 -21.41 6.82 4.35
N LEU A 20 -22.44 7.52 4.85
CA LEU A 20 -22.50 7.92 6.26
C LEU A 20 -22.79 6.72 7.18
N GLU A 21 -23.61 5.81 6.74
CA GLU A 21 -23.91 4.54 7.42
C GLU A 21 -22.62 3.71 7.59
N PHE A 22 -21.85 3.57 6.50
CA PHE A 22 -20.55 2.90 6.56
C PHE A 22 -19.61 3.58 7.55
N LEU A 23 -19.53 4.91 7.58
CA LEU A 23 -18.69 5.62 8.55
C LEU A 23 -19.15 5.40 9.99
N ALA A 24 -20.46 5.38 10.23
CA ALA A 24 -21.04 5.17 11.57
C ALA A 24 -20.72 3.76 12.09
N ASP A 25 -20.72 2.74 11.23
CA ASP A 25 -20.41 1.35 11.59
C ASP A 25 -18.90 1.13 11.72
N ALA A 26 -18.13 1.60 10.74
CA ALA A 26 -16.69 1.39 10.70
C ALA A 26 -15.93 2.21 11.73
N LYS A 27 -16.43 3.38 12.12
CA LYS A 27 -15.86 4.33 13.09
C LYS A 27 -14.36 4.60 12.88
N PRO A 28 -13.91 4.94 11.67
CA PRO A 28 -12.51 5.19 11.42
C PRO A 28 -12.02 6.45 12.14
N ASP A 29 -10.72 6.51 12.42
CA ASP A 29 -10.08 7.73 12.91
C ASP A 29 -9.82 8.72 11.77
N ILE A 30 -9.52 8.19 10.58
CA ILE A 30 -9.22 8.95 9.36
C ILE A 30 -9.92 8.31 8.17
N VAL A 31 -10.49 9.14 7.30
CA VAL A 31 -11.11 8.73 6.03
C VAL A 31 -10.52 9.54 4.90
N CYS A 32 -9.91 8.86 3.94
CA CYS A 32 -9.34 9.43 2.72
C CYS A 32 -10.27 9.10 1.55
N CYS A 33 -10.91 10.12 0.97
CA CYS A 33 -11.77 9.95 -0.20
C CYS A 33 -11.10 10.52 -1.44
N GLN A 34 -11.26 9.83 -2.55
CA GLN A 34 -10.80 10.25 -3.87
C GLN A 34 -11.99 10.40 -4.81
N GLU A 35 -11.80 11.14 -5.89
CA GLU A 35 -12.81 11.40 -6.91
C GLU A 35 -14.12 11.96 -6.34
N ILE A 36 -14.00 12.93 -5.43
CA ILE A 36 -15.18 13.53 -4.77
C ILE A 36 -16.03 14.37 -5.71
N LYS A 37 -15.48 14.87 -6.82
CA LYS A 37 -16.07 15.65 -7.91
C LYS A 37 -16.63 17.01 -7.51
N THR A 38 -17.27 17.10 -6.36
CA THR A 38 -17.88 18.35 -5.86
C THR A 38 -17.90 18.38 -4.34
N ARG A 39 -17.96 19.58 -3.78
CA ARG A 39 -18.25 19.76 -2.38
C ARG A 39 -19.73 19.57 -2.10
N CYS A 40 -20.05 18.85 -1.05
CA CYS A 40 -21.43 18.76 -0.55
C CYS A 40 -21.43 18.82 0.99
N SER A 41 -22.59 19.12 1.56
CA SER A 41 -22.75 19.05 3.02
C SER A 41 -22.65 17.60 3.48
N LEU A 42 -21.69 17.31 4.36
CA LEU A 42 -21.53 16.03 5.05
C LEU A 42 -21.74 16.26 6.54
N ASN A 43 -22.78 15.64 7.09
CA ASN A 43 -22.95 15.60 8.55
C ASN A 43 -22.07 14.47 9.12
N THR A 44 -20.86 14.80 9.52
CA THR A 44 -19.87 13.87 10.10
C THR A 44 -19.44 14.38 11.47
N PRO A 45 -20.31 14.24 12.51
CA PRO A 45 -19.99 14.73 13.85
C PRO A 45 -18.70 14.07 14.37
N GLY A 46 -17.84 14.88 14.99
CA GLY A 46 -16.55 14.44 15.51
C GLY A 46 -15.45 14.32 14.44
N TYR A 47 -15.70 14.74 13.20
CA TYR A 47 -14.67 14.85 12.18
C TYR A 47 -14.43 16.28 11.73
N THR A 48 -13.16 16.65 11.60
CA THR A 48 -12.73 17.81 10.81
C THR A 48 -12.53 17.38 9.37
N GLN A 49 -12.93 18.24 8.43
CA GLN A 49 -12.96 17.95 6.99
C GLN A 49 -11.93 18.79 6.25
N PHE A 50 -11.03 18.15 5.50
CA PHE A 50 -10.06 18.80 4.61
C PHE A 50 -10.46 18.50 3.16
N TRP A 51 -10.88 19.54 2.42
CA TRP A 51 -11.35 19.43 1.05
C TRP A 51 -10.32 20.02 0.09
N ASN A 52 -9.93 19.25 -0.91
CA ASN A 52 -9.13 19.73 -2.04
C ASN A 52 -9.89 19.46 -3.35
N LEU A 53 -10.54 20.49 -3.86
CA LEU A 53 -11.33 20.43 -5.09
C LEU A 53 -10.46 20.80 -6.28
N SER A 54 -10.68 20.13 -7.41
CA SER A 54 -10.08 20.56 -8.67
C SER A 54 -10.62 21.91 -9.10
N LYS A 55 -9.71 22.78 -9.54
CA LYS A 55 -10.08 24.02 -10.21
C LYS A 55 -10.25 23.86 -11.72
N LYS A 56 -9.70 22.78 -12.30
CA LYS A 56 -9.67 22.52 -13.73
C LYS A 56 -10.78 21.60 -14.22
N THR A 57 -11.12 20.58 -13.42
CA THR A 57 -12.09 19.53 -13.83
C THR A 57 -13.10 19.26 -12.73
N LYS A 58 -14.31 18.81 -13.14
CA LYS A 58 -15.32 18.31 -12.20
C LYS A 58 -15.21 16.80 -11.93
N CYS A 59 -14.12 16.17 -12.39
CA CYS A 59 -13.96 14.72 -12.33
C CYS A 59 -13.02 14.26 -11.23
N SER A 60 -12.27 15.15 -10.59
CA SER A 60 -11.32 14.84 -9.53
C SER A 60 -11.70 15.44 -8.17
N GLY A 61 -10.74 15.62 -7.32
CA GLY A 61 -10.90 16.14 -5.97
C GLY A 61 -10.70 15.09 -4.91
N THR A 62 -10.12 15.50 -3.78
CA THR A 62 -9.90 14.66 -2.60
C THR A 62 -10.52 15.28 -1.36
N LEU A 63 -10.89 14.42 -0.40
CA LEU A 63 -11.40 14.81 0.90
C LEU A 63 -10.73 13.93 1.97
N THR A 64 -10.26 14.53 3.04
CA THR A 64 -9.83 13.77 4.21
C THR A 64 -10.62 14.20 5.44
N LEU A 65 -11.22 13.23 6.14
CA LEU A 65 -11.92 13.42 7.41
C LEU A 65 -11.02 12.90 8.53
N VAL A 66 -10.87 13.65 9.60
CA VAL A 66 -10.05 13.26 10.75
C VAL A 66 -10.76 13.50 12.07
N ARG A 67 -10.61 12.59 13.03
CA ARG A 67 -11.07 12.78 14.40
C ARG A 67 -10.10 13.62 15.24
N LYS A 68 -8.79 13.44 15.02
CA LYS A 68 -7.72 14.20 15.69
C LYS A 68 -7.09 15.15 14.69
N LEU A 69 -6.98 16.42 15.06
CA LEU A 69 -6.35 17.43 14.21
C LEU A 69 -4.87 17.10 13.95
N PRO A 70 -4.39 17.25 12.71
CA PRO A 70 -2.98 17.18 12.39
C PRO A 70 -2.23 18.43 12.87
N LEU A 71 -0.90 18.37 12.92
CA LEU A 71 -0.02 19.51 13.17
C LEU A 71 -0.06 20.50 12.00
N SER A 72 -0.09 19.98 10.78
CA SER A 72 -0.21 20.77 9.55
C SER A 72 -0.98 20.03 8.48
N CYS A 73 -1.48 20.75 7.49
CA CYS A 73 -2.16 20.22 6.33
C CYS A 73 -1.64 20.92 5.07
N SER A 74 -1.18 20.14 4.09
CA SER A 74 -0.90 20.63 2.74
C SER A 74 -1.89 20.04 1.74
N LEU A 75 -2.44 20.92 0.89
CA LEU A 75 -3.29 20.56 -0.24
C LEU A 75 -2.50 20.58 -1.56
N LYS A 76 -1.19 20.74 -1.48
CA LYS A 76 -0.29 21.00 -2.62
C LYS A 76 1.00 20.22 -2.48
N MET A 77 1.53 19.73 -3.61
CA MET A 77 2.89 19.21 -3.70
C MET A 77 3.93 20.30 -3.92
N GLY A 78 3.50 21.55 -4.17
CA GLY A 78 4.39 22.67 -4.48
C GLY A 78 4.72 22.80 -5.97
N ILE A 79 3.93 22.18 -6.84
CA ILE A 79 4.10 22.20 -8.30
C ILE A 79 2.78 22.69 -8.93
N ASP A 80 2.76 23.94 -9.41
CA ASP A 80 1.54 24.59 -9.91
C ASP A 80 0.79 23.77 -10.97
N LYS A 81 1.54 23.04 -11.81
CA LYS A 81 0.97 22.17 -12.84
C LYS A 81 0.00 21.14 -12.28
N PHE A 82 0.25 20.63 -11.06
CA PHE A 82 -0.51 19.53 -10.42
C PHE A 82 -1.43 20.01 -9.29
N ASP A 83 -1.07 21.12 -8.64
CA ASP A 83 -1.71 21.57 -7.40
C ASP A 83 -3.17 22.02 -7.59
N ASP A 84 -3.55 22.39 -8.82
CA ASP A 84 -4.92 22.80 -9.16
C ASP A 84 -5.85 21.64 -9.49
N ASP A 85 -5.37 20.39 -9.49
CA ASP A 85 -6.16 19.23 -9.86
C ASP A 85 -6.90 18.59 -8.67
N GLY A 86 -6.61 19.05 -7.44
CA GLY A 86 -7.30 18.57 -6.24
C GLY A 86 -7.04 17.10 -5.90
N ARG A 87 -5.86 16.56 -6.25
CA ARG A 87 -5.55 15.13 -6.19
C ARG A 87 -4.71 14.71 -4.99
N PHE A 88 -4.42 15.64 -4.09
CA PHE A 88 -3.43 15.44 -3.04
C PHE A 88 -3.84 16.14 -1.75
N ILE A 89 -3.75 15.44 -0.60
CA ILE A 89 -3.83 16.01 0.75
C ILE A 89 -2.77 15.33 1.59
N ALA A 90 -1.86 16.09 2.19
CA ALA A 90 -0.90 15.60 3.16
C ALA A 90 -1.20 16.18 4.54
N LEU A 91 -1.33 15.31 5.52
CA LEU A 91 -1.55 15.67 6.92
C LEU A 91 -0.32 15.26 7.74
N GLU A 92 0.27 16.23 8.43
CA GLU A 92 1.40 15.96 9.32
C GLU A 92 0.90 15.68 10.74
N TYR A 93 1.29 14.54 11.28
CA TYR A 93 1.15 14.20 12.69
C TYR A 93 2.52 14.20 13.38
N LYS A 94 2.52 14.00 14.68
CA LYS A 94 3.77 13.96 15.46
C LYS A 94 4.68 12.82 14.99
N GLU A 95 4.08 11.67 14.72
CA GLU A 95 4.79 10.42 14.44
C GLU A 95 4.93 10.10 12.95
N CYS A 96 4.07 10.63 12.10
CA CYS A 96 4.05 10.29 10.66
C CYS A 96 3.30 11.33 9.82
N TYR A 97 3.47 11.22 8.51
CA TYR A 97 2.57 11.85 7.53
C TYR A 97 1.50 10.87 7.08
N ILE A 98 0.27 11.38 6.87
CA ILE A 98 -0.82 10.63 6.22
C ILE A 98 -1.18 11.37 4.95
N ILE A 99 -1.01 10.69 3.82
CA ILE A 99 -1.16 11.30 2.50
C ILE A 99 -2.27 10.58 1.75
N ASN A 100 -3.27 11.35 1.31
CA ASN A 100 -4.37 10.92 0.48
C ASN A 100 -4.12 11.35 -0.95
N VAL A 101 -4.07 10.39 -1.89
CA VAL A 101 -3.83 10.67 -3.31
C VAL A 101 -4.93 10.11 -4.21
N TYR A 102 -5.24 10.86 -5.27
CA TYR A 102 -5.97 10.39 -6.43
C TYR A 102 -5.08 10.53 -7.67
N VAL A 103 -4.34 9.47 -7.96
CA VAL A 103 -3.33 9.48 -9.01
C VAL A 103 -4.00 9.60 -10.39
N PRO A 104 -3.49 10.44 -11.31
CA PRO A 104 -4.08 10.61 -12.63
C PRO A 104 -4.18 9.28 -13.39
N SER A 105 -5.35 9.02 -13.97
CA SER A 105 -5.54 7.92 -14.91
C SER A 105 -4.95 8.29 -16.27
N VAL A 106 -4.44 7.30 -16.99
CA VAL A 106 -4.02 7.46 -18.39
C VAL A 106 -5.15 7.26 -19.39
N HIS A 107 -6.40 7.17 -18.91
CA HIS A 107 -7.54 6.97 -19.80
C HIS A 107 -7.72 8.20 -20.72
N PRO A 108 -7.85 8.03 -22.06
CA PRO A 108 -7.91 9.13 -23.02
C PRO A 108 -9.00 10.16 -22.74
N HIS A 109 -10.14 9.73 -22.14
CA HIS A 109 -11.25 10.61 -21.80
C HIS A 109 -11.00 11.49 -20.55
N ASN A 110 -10.04 11.11 -19.70
CA ASN A 110 -9.76 11.82 -18.43
C ASN A 110 -8.52 12.71 -18.49
N THR A 111 -7.61 12.42 -19.42
CA THR A 111 -6.39 13.20 -19.68
C THR A 111 -6.11 13.17 -21.18
N PRO A 112 -6.83 13.99 -21.99
CA PRO A 112 -6.89 13.83 -23.45
C PRO A 112 -5.53 13.85 -24.16
N ASP A 113 -4.44 14.33 -23.55
CA ASP A 113 -3.21 14.62 -24.30
C ASP A 113 -1.90 14.11 -23.66
N ARG A 114 -1.90 13.32 -22.53
CA ARG A 114 -0.61 13.21 -21.84
C ARG A 114 -0.35 11.92 -21.06
N PRO A 115 0.18 10.87 -21.70
CA PRO A 115 0.97 9.87 -20.96
C PRO A 115 2.07 10.53 -20.09
N ASP A 116 2.69 11.59 -20.58
CA ASP A 116 3.73 12.37 -19.90
C ASP A 116 3.22 13.00 -18.59
N TYR A 117 1.97 13.49 -18.54
CA TYR A 117 1.39 14.09 -17.33
C TYR A 117 1.36 13.12 -16.15
N ARG A 118 1.00 11.86 -16.39
CA ARG A 118 1.01 10.82 -15.35
C ARG A 118 2.43 10.51 -14.88
N MET A 119 3.38 10.36 -15.77
CA MET A 119 4.77 10.07 -15.44
C MET A 119 5.44 11.21 -14.66
N GLU A 120 5.16 12.43 -15.06
CA GLU A 120 5.63 13.63 -14.35
C GLU A 120 4.98 13.73 -12.95
N TRP A 121 3.69 13.42 -12.84
CA TRP A 121 2.96 13.42 -11.57
C TRP A 121 3.51 12.35 -10.62
N ASP A 122 3.76 11.13 -11.13
CA ASP A 122 4.38 10.05 -10.36
C ASP A 122 5.78 10.42 -9.86
N THR A 123 6.54 11.15 -10.69
CA THR A 123 7.86 11.68 -10.30
C THR A 123 7.74 12.72 -9.19
N ALA A 124 6.81 13.67 -9.34
CA ALA A 124 6.55 14.69 -8.33
C ALA A 124 6.12 14.11 -6.98
N LEU A 125 5.22 13.11 -7.00
CA LEU A 125 4.81 12.42 -5.77
C LEU A 125 5.99 11.71 -5.11
N ARG A 126 6.81 11.02 -5.90
CA ARG A 126 7.99 10.32 -5.39
C ARG A 126 8.98 11.28 -4.73
N GLU A 127 9.27 12.40 -5.38
CA GLU A 127 10.16 13.45 -4.84
C GLU A 127 9.57 14.05 -3.56
N TYR A 128 8.28 14.36 -3.55
CA TYR A 128 7.60 14.86 -2.36
C TYR A 128 7.75 13.89 -1.17
N VAL A 129 7.43 12.62 -1.39
CA VAL A 129 7.51 11.58 -0.34
C VAL A 129 8.96 11.39 0.14
N SER A 130 9.94 11.39 -0.77
CA SER A 130 11.37 11.19 -0.42
C SER A 130 11.95 12.33 0.41
N ASN A 131 11.37 13.53 0.33
CA ASN A 131 11.83 14.69 1.09
C ASN A 131 11.16 14.85 2.46
N LEU A 132 10.24 13.96 2.84
CA LEU A 132 9.58 14.02 4.14
C LEU A 132 10.49 13.49 5.25
N SER A 133 10.47 14.18 6.40
CA SER A 133 11.34 13.88 7.55
C SER A 133 10.80 12.82 8.51
N LYS A 134 9.57 12.38 8.32
CA LYS A 134 8.89 11.40 9.18
C LYS A 134 8.35 10.26 8.33
N PRO A 135 8.08 9.09 8.96
CA PRO A 135 7.42 7.97 8.29
C PRO A 135 6.13 8.39 7.58
N VAL A 136 5.82 7.72 6.49
CA VAL A 136 4.68 8.04 5.62
C VAL A 136 3.68 6.90 5.61
N ILE A 137 2.40 7.24 5.70
CA ILE A 137 1.27 6.39 5.33
C ILE A 137 0.61 7.05 4.12
N LEU A 138 0.84 6.48 2.95
CA LEU A 138 0.30 6.95 1.68
C LEU A 138 -0.85 6.03 1.26
N CYS A 139 -2.03 6.58 1.04
CA CYS A 139 -3.18 5.79 0.60
C CYS A 139 -3.99 6.51 -0.46
N GLY A 140 -4.75 5.76 -1.21
CA GLY A 140 -5.61 6.32 -2.26
C GLY A 140 -5.81 5.40 -3.43
N ASP A 141 -6.39 5.96 -4.48
CA ASP A 141 -6.51 5.35 -5.79
C ASP A 141 -5.28 5.71 -6.64
N PHE A 142 -4.49 4.69 -6.93
CA PHE A 142 -3.25 4.84 -7.70
C PHE A 142 -3.46 4.70 -9.21
N ASN A 143 -4.65 4.31 -9.66
CA ASN A 143 -4.91 4.03 -11.07
C ASN A 143 -3.80 3.18 -11.70
N ALA A 144 -3.31 2.19 -10.96
CA ALA A 144 -2.22 1.31 -11.33
C ALA A 144 -2.44 -0.09 -10.78
N THR A 145 -2.17 -1.10 -11.59
CA THR A 145 -2.13 -2.50 -11.16
C THR A 145 -0.68 -2.93 -11.07
N ARG A 146 -0.22 -3.28 -9.88
CA ARG A 146 1.19 -3.56 -9.65
C ARG A 146 1.66 -4.91 -10.20
N ALA A 147 0.87 -5.96 -9.99
CA ALA A 147 1.23 -7.32 -10.39
C ALA A 147 0.03 -8.04 -11.04
N TRP A 148 0.30 -9.09 -11.81
CA TRP A 148 -0.73 -9.89 -12.47
C TRP A 148 -1.80 -10.42 -11.52
N ILE A 149 -1.39 -10.85 -10.33
CA ILE A 149 -2.29 -11.32 -9.26
C ILE A 149 -3.27 -10.24 -8.76
N ASP A 150 -3.03 -8.97 -9.09
CA ASP A 150 -3.85 -7.82 -8.70
C ASP A 150 -4.96 -7.51 -9.72
N SER A 151 -5.07 -8.30 -10.79
CA SER A 151 -6.09 -8.15 -11.82
C SER A 151 -6.76 -9.49 -12.13
N TYR A 152 -8.04 -9.44 -12.48
CA TYR A 152 -8.74 -10.61 -13.00
C TYR A 152 -8.05 -11.08 -14.29
N PRO A 153 -7.80 -12.41 -14.49
CA PRO A 153 -6.94 -12.92 -15.55
C PRO A 153 -7.28 -12.44 -16.96
N GLU A 154 -8.56 -12.33 -17.32
CA GLU A 154 -8.96 -11.84 -18.64
C GLU A 154 -8.70 -10.35 -18.82
N ASN A 155 -8.73 -9.56 -17.75
CA ASN A 155 -8.36 -8.14 -17.80
C ASN A 155 -6.86 -7.98 -18.00
N ALA A 156 -6.07 -8.92 -17.51
CA ALA A 156 -4.62 -8.90 -17.59
C ALA A 156 -4.08 -9.36 -18.96
N LYS A 157 -4.85 -10.17 -19.72
CA LYS A 157 -4.43 -10.71 -21.02
C LYS A 157 -4.36 -9.67 -22.15
N ASN A 158 -5.03 -8.54 -22.02
CA ASN A 158 -5.12 -7.51 -23.04
C ASN A 158 -4.14 -6.36 -22.78
N GLU A 159 -2.83 -6.63 -22.62
CA GLU A 159 -1.81 -5.62 -22.89
C GLU A 159 -1.77 -5.40 -24.43
N PRO A 160 -1.80 -4.23 -24.98
CA PRO A 160 -1.64 -2.89 -24.40
C PRO A 160 -2.93 -2.20 -23.97
N ASP A 161 -4.08 -2.84 -24.10
CA ASP A 161 -5.40 -2.22 -23.89
C ASP A 161 -5.76 -2.06 -22.40
N ASN A 162 -5.04 -2.77 -21.50
CA ASN A 162 -5.22 -2.58 -20.05
C ASN A 162 -4.43 -1.38 -19.56
N LEU A 163 -5.09 -0.23 -19.56
CA LEU A 163 -4.50 1.06 -19.17
C LEU A 163 -3.92 1.09 -17.76
N PHE A 164 -4.42 0.25 -16.84
CA PHE A 164 -3.93 0.18 -15.47
C PHE A 164 -2.72 -0.74 -15.30
N PHE A 165 -2.41 -1.55 -16.31
CA PHE A 165 -1.35 -2.55 -16.26
C PHE A 165 -0.19 -2.26 -17.23
N ARG A 166 -0.12 -1.06 -17.78
CA ARG A 166 0.98 -0.62 -18.65
C ARG A 166 2.32 -0.70 -17.93
N SER A 167 3.36 -1.05 -18.64
CA SER A 167 4.71 -1.22 -18.10
C SER A 167 5.27 0.06 -17.47
N ASP A 168 5.05 1.22 -18.08
CA ASP A 168 5.48 2.53 -17.57
C ASP A 168 4.78 2.91 -16.25
N ILE A 169 3.48 2.58 -16.10
CA ILE A 169 2.72 2.80 -14.86
C ILE A 169 3.22 1.89 -13.75
N ARG A 170 3.46 0.62 -14.04
CA ARG A 170 4.02 -0.33 -13.09
C ARG A 170 5.42 0.10 -12.63
N GLU A 171 6.26 0.52 -13.57
CA GLU A 171 7.59 1.03 -13.27
C GLU A 171 7.53 2.29 -12.38
N GLY A 172 6.61 3.22 -12.65
CA GLY A 172 6.37 4.40 -11.81
C GLY A 172 6.01 4.03 -10.38
N MET A 173 5.13 3.03 -10.21
CA MET A 173 4.73 2.53 -8.91
C MET A 173 5.88 1.80 -8.18
N GLU A 174 6.68 0.98 -8.89
CA GLU A 174 7.85 0.33 -8.30
C GLU A 174 8.91 1.38 -7.88
N LYS A 175 9.15 2.40 -8.67
CA LYS A 175 10.04 3.52 -8.29
C LYS A 175 9.56 4.23 -7.02
N LEU A 176 8.25 4.42 -6.85
CA LEU A 176 7.69 5.01 -5.63
C LEU A 176 7.89 4.07 -4.43
N ILE A 177 7.63 2.78 -4.59
CA ILE A 177 7.81 1.78 -3.52
C ILE A 177 9.29 1.70 -3.12
N ASN A 178 10.21 1.77 -4.09
CA ASN A 178 11.66 1.72 -3.84
C ASN A 178 12.22 2.94 -3.09
N THR A 179 11.40 3.96 -2.79
CA THR A 179 11.77 5.04 -1.85
C THR A 179 11.76 4.61 -0.36
N GLY A 180 11.52 3.35 -0.08
CA GLY A 180 11.42 2.81 1.28
C GLY A 180 9.99 2.51 1.73
N LEU A 181 9.02 2.55 0.80
CA LEU A 181 7.64 2.18 1.07
C LEU A 181 7.40 0.69 0.86
N VAL A 182 6.36 0.16 1.47
CA VAL A 182 5.88 -1.21 1.28
C VAL A 182 4.38 -1.22 0.96
N ASP A 183 3.97 -2.13 0.08
CA ASP A 183 2.56 -2.42 -0.19
C ASP A 183 2.01 -3.31 0.92
N VAL A 184 1.28 -2.70 1.85
CA VAL A 184 0.78 -3.38 3.07
C VAL A 184 0.00 -4.65 2.74
N PHE A 185 -0.84 -4.61 1.72
CA PHE A 185 -1.66 -5.77 1.39
C PHE A 185 -0.79 -6.94 0.90
N ARG A 186 0.19 -6.67 0.03
CA ARG A 186 1.07 -7.72 -0.49
C ARG A 186 2.10 -8.21 0.53
N GLU A 187 2.52 -7.36 1.46
CA GLU A 187 3.32 -7.80 2.61
C GLU A 187 2.53 -8.76 3.52
N LEU A 188 1.24 -8.48 3.74
CA LEU A 188 0.39 -9.32 4.60
C LEU A 188 -0.20 -10.53 3.87
N HIS A 189 -0.40 -10.45 2.57
CA HIS A 189 -1.07 -11.45 1.74
C HIS A 189 -0.39 -11.59 0.37
N PRO A 190 0.88 -12.10 0.31
CA PRO A 190 1.69 -12.09 -0.90
C PRO A 190 1.07 -12.83 -2.09
N PHE A 191 0.33 -13.89 -1.82
CA PHE A 191 -0.21 -14.79 -2.86
C PHE A 191 -1.73 -14.75 -2.97
N LYS A 192 -2.42 -13.87 -2.24
CA LYS A 192 -3.89 -13.81 -2.25
C LYS A 192 -4.42 -13.30 -3.57
N GLU A 193 -5.07 -14.17 -4.32
CA GLU A 193 -5.79 -13.86 -5.55
C GLU A 193 -7.17 -13.24 -5.29
N GLY A 194 -7.77 -12.65 -6.33
CA GLY A 194 -9.13 -12.14 -6.27
C GLY A 194 -9.34 -10.97 -5.30
N ALA A 195 -8.27 -10.35 -4.83
CA ALA A 195 -8.31 -9.21 -3.91
C ALA A 195 -8.36 -7.90 -4.71
N TYR A 196 -9.54 -7.59 -5.25
CA TYR A 196 -9.76 -6.41 -6.08
C TYR A 196 -10.45 -5.31 -5.30
N THR A 197 -10.27 -4.06 -5.75
CA THR A 197 -10.86 -2.88 -5.13
C THR A 197 -11.75 -2.09 -6.09
N TRP A 198 -11.61 -2.32 -7.39
CA TRP A 198 -12.37 -1.69 -8.46
C TRP A 198 -12.94 -2.71 -9.45
N TRP A 199 -14.15 -2.42 -9.95
CA TRP A 199 -14.83 -3.23 -10.96
C TRP A 199 -15.42 -2.33 -12.05
N GLY A 200 -15.01 -2.54 -13.28
CA GLY A 200 -15.50 -1.80 -14.43
C GLY A 200 -17.04 -1.86 -14.59
N PRO A 201 -17.61 -0.91 -15.33
CA PRO A 201 -19.07 -0.71 -15.39
C PRO A 201 -19.86 -1.81 -16.10
N LYS A 202 -19.22 -2.81 -16.69
CA LYS A 202 -19.92 -3.92 -17.34
C LYS A 202 -20.74 -4.70 -16.31
N ASN A 203 -21.97 -5.04 -16.69
CA ASN A 203 -22.89 -5.79 -15.84
C ASN A 203 -22.23 -7.05 -15.27
N LYS A 204 -22.43 -7.29 -13.95
CA LYS A 204 -21.92 -8.43 -13.19
C LYS A 204 -20.43 -8.46 -12.86
N ASN A 205 -19.59 -7.54 -13.34
CA ASN A 205 -18.15 -7.59 -13.02
C ASN A 205 -17.89 -7.69 -11.50
N ARG A 206 -18.61 -6.89 -10.70
CA ARG A 206 -18.44 -6.93 -9.23
C ARG A 206 -19.03 -8.20 -8.60
N ALA A 207 -20.18 -8.67 -9.07
CA ALA A 207 -20.82 -9.89 -8.60
C ALA A 207 -19.94 -11.14 -8.89
N ASP A 208 -19.33 -11.17 -10.09
CA ASP A 208 -18.44 -12.24 -10.52
C ASP A 208 -17.00 -12.03 -10.05
N ASN A 209 -16.73 -10.99 -9.27
CA ASN A 209 -15.41 -10.56 -8.81
C ASN A 209 -14.37 -10.42 -9.94
N ARG A 210 -14.77 -9.87 -11.10
CA ARG A 210 -13.90 -9.59 -12.26
C ARG A 210 -13.34 -8.19 -12.17
N GLY A 211 -12.48 -7.94 -11.20
CA GLY A 211 -11.98 -6.63 -10.83
C GLY A 211 -10.47 -6.47 -10.95
N THR A 212 -10.01 -5.35 -10.42
CA THR A 212 -8.61 -4.97 -10.38
C THR A 212 -8.31 -4.23 -9.08
N ARG A 213 -7.14 -4.41 -8.51
CA ARG A 213 -6.69 -3.68 -7.33
C ARG A 213 -6.03 -2.37 -7.77
N LEU A 214 -6.69 -1.26 -7.53
CA LEU A 214 -6.23 0.10 -7.85
C LEU A 214 -5.99 0.96 -6.61
N ASP A 215 -6.58 0.57 -5.47
CA ASP A 215 -6.48 1.28 -4.21
C ASP A 215 -5.47 0.60 -3.29
N TYR A 216 -4.59 1.39 -2.68
CA TYR A 216 -3.47 0.88 -1.89
C TYR A 216 -3.32 1.61 -0.57
N PHE A 217 -2.70 0.92 0.39
CA PHE A 217 -1.95 1.48 1.48
C PHE A 217 -0.48 1.17 1.26
N LEU A 218 0.30 2.20 0.99
CA LEU A 218 1.76 2.17 0.99
C LEU A 218 2.25 2.86 2.25
N LEU A 219 3.21 2.29 2.94
CA LEU A 219 3.74 2.92 4.15
C LEU A 219 5.25 2.72 4.26
N SER A 220 5.91 3.61 4.98
CA SER A 220 7.33 3.45 5.30
C SER A 220 7.56 2.10 5.98
N SER A 221 8.55 1.36 5.53
CA SER A 221 8.81 -0.03 5.95
C SER A 221 8.90 -0.20 7.46
N GLU A 222 9.40 0.80 8.18
CA GLU A 222 9.50 0.83 9.63
C GLU A 222 8.13 0.79 10.36
N LEU A 223 7.04 1.21 9.68
CA LEU A 223 5.69 1.15 10.24
C LEU A 223 5.01 -0.22 10.05
N LEU A 224 5.57 -1.10 9.22
CA LEU A 224 4.91 -2.36 8.85
C LEU A 224 4.61 -3.24 10.07
N SER A 225 5.52 -3.31 11.02
CA SER A 225 5.34 -4.08 12.26
C SER A 225 4.20 -3.59 13.15
N SER A 226 3.75 -2.35 12.94
CA SER A 226 2.64 -1.73 13.67
C SER A 226 1.28 -2.00 13.02
N VAL A 227 1.26 -2.57 11.82
CA VAL A 227 0.01 -2.90 11.11
C VAL A 227 -0.61 -4.15 11.72
N GLN A 228 -1.84 -4.03 12.17
CA GLN A 228 -2.61 -5.14 12.74
C GLN A 228 -3.43 -5.86 11.67
N SER A 229 -4.04 -5.11 10.77
CA SER A 229 -4.88 -5.69 9.71
C SER A 229 -5.10 -4.73 8.56
N ILE A 230 -5.38 -5.30 7.39
CA ILE A 230 -5.90 -4.62 6.21
C ILE A 230 -7.14 -5.37 5.72
N LYS A 231 -8.20 -4.63 5.33
CA LYS A 231 -9.45 -5.22 4.87
C LYS A 231 -9.99 -4.47 3.66
N PHE A 232 -10.50 -5.21 2.68
CA PHE A 232 -11.27 -4.71 1.54
C PHE A 232 -12.76 -4.97 1.79
N HIS A 233 -13.57 -3.91 1.80
CA HIS A 233 -14.99 -3.96 2.12
C HIS A 233 -15.83 -4.15 0.85
N LYS A 234 -15.69 -5.28 0.19
CA LYS A 234 -16.28 -5.57 -1.12
C LYS A 234 -17.81 -5.48 -1.13
N ASP A 235 -18.44 -5.73 0.01
CA ASP A 235 -19.91 -5.71 0.17
C ASP A 235 -20.47 -4.30 0.31
N ILE A 236 -19.60 -3.30 0.53
CA ILE A 236 -20.03 -1.91 0.63
C ILE A 236 -20.19 -1.33 -0.77
N LEU A 237 -21.44 -1.08 -1.13
CA LEU A 237 -21.82 -0.49 -2.39
C LEU A 237 -21.84 1.05 -2.28
N GLY A 238 -21.88 1.76 -3.41
CA GLY A 238 -21.93 3.24 -3.43
C GLY A 238 -21.01 3.84 -4.46
N SER A 239 -19.94 3.11 -4.80
CA SER A 239 -18.98 3.43 -5.84
C SER A 239 -18.66 2.17 -6.64
N ASP A 240 -18.02 2.30 -7.78
CA ASP A 240 -17.37 1.22 -8.53
C ASP A 240 -16.08 0.72 -7.86
N HIS A 241 -15.56 1.47 -6.88
CA HIS A 241 -14.56 1.00 -5.91
C HIS A 241 -15.20 0.54 -4.61
N CYS A 242 -14.53 -0.34 -3.86
CA CYS A 242 -14.86 -0.62 -2.47
C CYS A 242 -13.94 0.14 -1.50
N PRO A 243 -14.40 0.45 -0.29
CA PRO A 243 -13.52 0.97 0.74
C PRO A 243 -12.43 -0.05 1.08
N ILE A 244 -11.23 0.43 1.33
CA ILE A 244 -10.17 -0.34 1.97
C ILE A 244 -9.86 0.27 3.35
N SER A 245 -9.56 -0.56 4.34
CA SER A 245 -9.23 -0.09 5.67
C SER A 245 -7.99 -0.76 6.23
N MET A 246 -7.20 0.01 6.97
CA MET A 246 -6.03 -0.47 7.70
C MET A 246 -6.17 -0.10 9.18
N ILE A 247 -5.82 -1.05 10.06
CA ILE A 247 -5.66 -0.79 11.49
C ILE A 247 -4.16 -0.81 11.80
N ILE A 248 -3.67 0.30 12.34
CA ILE A 248 -2.30 0.44 12.76
C ILE A 248 -2.26 0.88 14.24
N THR A 249 -1.43 0.22 15.03
CA THR A 249 -1.14 0.68 16.40
C THR A 249 -0.21 1.89 16.35
N GLN A 250 -0.21 2.70 17.42
CA GLN A 250 0.88 3.67 17.55
C GLN A 250 2.19 2.90 17.61
N ALA A 251 3.06 3.18 16.65
CA ALA A 251 4.42 2.67 16.73
C ALA A 251 5.00 3.14 18.08
N LYS A 252 5.36 2.22 18.96
CA LYS A 252 6.33 2.57 20.00
C LYS A 252 7.57 3.05 19.22
N PRO A 253 8.20 4.17 19.59
CA PRO A 253 9.41 4.59 18.92
C PRO A 253 10.36 3.39 18.96
N GLN A 254 10.59 2.77 17.81
CA GLN A 254 11.63 1.76 17.71
C GLN A 254 12.93 2.51 18.00
N ARG A 255 13.66 2.05 19.01
CA ARG A 255 15.03 2.50 19.23
C ARG A 255 15.77 2.28 17.91
N VAL A 256 16.23 3.37 17.30
CA VAL A 256 17.12 3.24 16.13
C VAL A 256 18.33 2.45 16.61
N MET A 257 18.44 1.21 16.15
CA MET A 257 19.56 0.36 16.47
C MET A 257 20.81 0.91 15.78
N ASN A 258 21.84 1.16 16.54
CA ASN A 258 23.15 1.51 15.98
C ASN A 258 23.85 0.26 15.42
N ASP A 259 24.96 0.46 14.72
CA ASP A 259 25.71 -0.64 14.08
C ASP A 259 26.22 -1.68 15.12
N GLU A 260 26.52 -1.26 16.34
CA GLU A 260 26.92 -2.15 17.42
C GLU A 260 25.75 -3.01 17.92
N ASP A 261 24.55 -2.43 18.09
CA ASP A 261 23.32 -3.17 18.41
C ASP A 261 23.05 -4.24 17.32
N LEU A 262 23.22 -3.89 16.04
CA LEU A 262 23.03 -4.79 14.90
C LEU A 262 24.08 -5.92 14.90
N ALA A 263 25.34 -5.62 15.16
CA ALA A 263 26.40 -6.61 15.26
C ALA A 263 26.16 -7.59 16.41
N VAL A 264 25.68 -7.12 17.56
CA VAL A 264 25.29 -7.95 18.70
C VAL A 264 24.17 -8.90 18.33
N ILE A 265 23.10 -8.41 17.67
CA ILE A 265 22.00 -9.25 17.21
C ILE A 265 22.53 -10.43 16.38
N TRP A 266 23.38 -10.16 15.38
CA TRP A 266 23.90 -11.22 14.52
C TRP A 266 24.77 -12.24 15.26
N ARG A 267 25.61 -11.79 16.18
CA ARG A 267 26.51 -12.64 16.98
C ARG A 267 25.76 -13.52 17.98
N THR A 268 24.61 -13.06 18.46
CA THR A 268 23.81 -13.77 19.48
C THR A 268 22.73 -14.67 18.90
N ILE A 269 22.67 -14.84 17.58
CA ILE A 269 21.72 -15.76 16.95
C ILE A 269 22.01 -17.20 17.37
N ASP A 270 21.01 -17.83 17.96
CA ASP A 270 20.99 -19.28 18.21
C ASP A 270 20.67 -20.03 16.90
N TRP A 271 21.70 -20.34 16.15
CA TRP A 271 21.57 -20.95 14.83
C TRP A 271 20.83 -22.30 14.85
N PRO A 272 21.13 -23.25 15.78
CA PRO A 272 20.37 -24.49 15.89
C PRO A 272 18.87 -24.24 16.10
N LYS A 273 18.51 -23.27 16.93
CA LYS A 273 17.11 -22.89 17.16
C LYS A 273 16.45 -22.32 15.90
N MET A 274 17.15 -21.48 15.13
CA MET A 274 16.64 -20.93 13.88
C MET A 274 16.41 -22.03 12.84
N GLU A 275 17.34 -22.97 12.71
CA GLU A 275 17.22 -24.13 11.81
C GLU A 275 16.03 -25.02 12.18
N ALA A 276 15.87 -25.32 13.46
CA ALA A 276 14.75 -26.13 13.96
C ALA A 276 13.38 -25.43 13.73
N GLU A 277 13.34 -24.10 13.95
CA GLU A 277 12.12 -23.32 13.70
C GLU A 277 11.74 -23.32 12.21
N LEU A 278 12.72 -23.10 11.32
CA LEU A 278 12.52 -23.12 9.87
C LEU A 278 12.01 -24.50 9.42
N GLN A 279 12.67 -25.55 9.88
CA GLN A 279 12.29 -26.93 9.54
C GLN A 279 10.86 -27.27 9.98
N ARG A 280 10.48 -26.88 11.18
CA ARG A 280 9.10 -27.07 11.66
C ARG A 280 8.09 -26.37 10.77
N LYS A 281 8.30 -25.08 10.44
CA LYS A 281 7.42 -24.31 9.56
C LYS A 281 7.31 -24.92 8.16
N GLN A 282 8.40 -25.45 7.62
CA GLN A 282 8.42 -26.14 6.33
C GLN A 282 7.63 -27.46 6.40
N GLN A 283 7.71 -28.21 7.51
CA GLN A 283 6.93 -29.42 7.73
C GLN A 283 5.44 -29.12 7.82
N ASP A 284 5.05 -28.08 8.58
CA ASP A 284 3.66 -27.64 8.71
C ASP A 284 3.08 -27.26 7.33
N LEU A 285 3.85 -26.50 6.55
CA LEU A 285 3.48 -26.12 5.19
C LEU A 285 3.32 -27.34 4.27
N SER A 286 4.26 -28.27 4.32
CA SER A 286 4.23 -29.51 3.52
C SER A 286 3.03 -30.38 3.91
N TYR A 287 2.70 -30.48 5.19
CA TYR A 287 1.54 -31.20 5.68
C TYR A 287 0.23 -30.56 5.20
N ALA A 288 0.10 -29.23 5.26
CA ALA A 288 -1.06 -28.52 4.76
C ALA A 288 -1.24 -28.72 3.25
N ALA A 289 -0.15 -28.63 2.48
CA ALA A 289 -0.15 -28.84 1.04
C ALA A 289 -0.54 -30.30 0.66
N TYR A 290 0.03 -31.29 1.36
CA TYR A 290 -0.31 -32.70 1.16
C TYR A 290 -1.81 -32.97 1.38
N ASN A 291 -2.39 -32.33 2.40
CA ASN A 291 -3.81 -32.44 2.73
C ASN A 291 -4.71 -31.49 1.91
N ARG A 292 -4.17 -30.79 0.90
CA ARG A 292 -4.88 -29.84 0.02
C ARG A 292 -5.63 -28.73 0.76
N LYS A 293 -5.12 -28.30 1.91
CA LYS A 293 -5.67 -27.18 2.71
C LYS A 293 -5.13 -25.85 2.21
N TRP A 294 -5.56 -25.41 1.06
CA TRP A 294 -4.95 -24.29 0.33
C TRP A 294 -4.99 -22.97 1.09
N ASP A 295 -6.05 -22.66 1.85
CA ASP A 295 -6.10 -21.45 2.69
C ASP A 295 -5.04 -21.49 3.82
N GLU A 296 -4.79 -22.67 4.39
CA GLU A 296 -3.75 -22.89 5.41
C GLU A 296 -2.35 -22.81 4.80
N VAL A 297 -2.18 -23.31 3.58
CA VAL A 297 -0.93 -23.21 2.82
C VAL A 297 -0.56 -21.75 2.60
N GLU A 298 -1.47 -20.91 2.11
CA GLU A 298 -1.22 -19.47 1.89
C GLU A 298 -0.77 -18.76 3.18
N LYS A 299 -1.47 -19.05 4.29
CA LYS A 299 -1.12 -18.51 5.60
C LYS A 299 0.28 -18.93 6.04
N LEU A 300 0.58 -20.23 5.98
CA LEU A 300 1.85 -20.81 6.42
C LEU A 300 3.03 -20.35 5.55
N GLN A 301 2.84 -20.20 4.23
CA GLN A 301 3.84 -19.60 3.34
C GLN A 301 4.16 -18.16 3.74
N SER A 302 3.14 -17.35 4.00
CA SER A 302 3.33 -15.98 4.45
C SER A 302 4.05 -15.90 5.80
N GLU A 303 3.69 -16.77 6.75
CA GLU A 303 4.35 -16.85 8.05
C GLU A 303 5.80 -17.34 7.95
N LEU A 304 6.09 -18.28 7.04
CA LEU A 304 7.44 -18.78 6.80
C LEU A 304 8.35 -17.67 6.28
N VAL A 305 7.97 -17.00 5.20
CA VAL A 305 8.78 -15.94 4.57
C VAL A 305 9.05 -14.78 5.53
N ARG A 306 8.09 -14.46 6.41
CA ARG A 306 8.24 -13.38 7.40
C ARG A 306 8.96 -13.79 8.67
N SER A 307 9.20 -15.08 8.88
CA SER A 307 9.82 -15.54 10.11
C SER A 307 11.27 -15.05 10.20
N TRP A 308 11.66 -14.66 11.41
CA TRP A 308 13.05 -14.28 11.69
C TRP A 308 14.01 -15.40 11.30
N ALA A 309 13.67 -16.64 11.62
CA ALA A 309 14.46 -17.82 11.28
C ALA A 309 14.75 -17.92 9.77
N ALA A 310 13.72 -17.77 8.93
CA ALA A 310 13.90 -17.83 7.46
C ALA A 310 14.80 -16.72 6.96
N ARG A 311 14.61 -15.49 7.44
CA ARG A 311 15.40 -14.32 7.01
C ARG A 311 16.86 -14.41 7.40
N VAL A 312 17.18 -14.75 8.66
CA VAL A 312 18.58 -14.87 9.08
C VAL A 312 19.31 -16.02 8.39
N LEU A 313 18.62 -17.14 8.18
CA LEU A 313 19.20 -18.30 7.48
C LEU A 313 19.42 -18.01 6.00
N ALA A 314 18.52 -17.28 5.34
CA ALA A 314 18.68 -16.82 3.96
C ALA A 314 19.91 -15.90 3.82
N VAL A 315 20.04 -14.89 4.70
CA VAL A 315 21.21 -13.99 4.70
C VAL A 315 22.51 -14.75 5.00
N ARG A 316 22.48 -15.69 5.97
CA ARG A 316 23.67 -16.53 6.27
C ARG A 316 24.08 -17.37 5.07
N ALA A 317 23.12 -18.00 4.39
CA ALA A 317 23.39 -18.82 3.22
C ALA A 317 23.98 -17.98 2.07
N ALA A 318 23.40 -16.83 1.77
CA ALA A 318 23.87 -15.92 0.74
C ALA A 318 25.26 -15.34 1.06
N ALA A 319 25.55 -15.02 2.34
CA ALA A 319 26.83 -14.49 2.75
C ALA A 319 27.96 -15.54 2.79
N ASN A 320 27.61 -16.84 2.93
CA ASN A 320 28.56 -17.96 2.96
C ASN A 320 28.77 -18.61 1.59
N ALA A 321 27.85 -18.43 0.63
CA ALA A 321 28.06 -18.84 -0.75
C ALA A 321 29.24 -18.04 -1.32
N ASN A 322 30.34 -18.75 -1.67
CA ASN A 322 31.59 -18.15 -2.14
C ASN A 322 31.36 -17.04 -3.19
N SER A 323 31.33 -15.82 -2.74
CA SER A 323 31.85 -14.58 -3.26
C SER A 323 31.64 -14.22 -4.73
N GLN A 324 30.47 -14.43 -5.30
CA GLN A 324 30.02 -13.50 -6.32
C GLN A 324 28.93 -12.63 -5.74
N ALA A 325 29.03 -11.30 -5.97
CA ALA A 325 27.96 -10.37 -5.64
C ALA A 325 26.65 -10.91 -6.20
N GLY A 326 25.53 -10.73 -5.48
CA GLY A 326 24.21 -10.95 -6.01
C GLY A 326 24.02 -10.21 -7.34
N ILE A 327 22.96 -10.49 -8.06
CA ILE A 327 22.62 -9.81 -9.34
C ILE A 327 22.58 -8.27 -9.14
N ASP A 328 22.32 -7.82 -7.90
CA ASP A 328 22.31 -6.43 -7.45
C ASP A 328 23.69 -5.88 -7.02
N GLY A 329 24.74 -6.69 -7.10
CA GLY A 329 26.11 -6.29 -6.70
C GLY A 329 26.33 -6.16 -5.19
N VAL A 330 25.38 -6.56 -4.34
CA VAL A 330 25.45 -6.40 -2.89
C VAL A 330 26.22 -7.55 -2.22
N HIS A 331 27.17 -7.21 -1.35
CA HIS A 331 27.88 -8.14 -0.46
C HIS A 331 27.71 -7.74 1.01
N TRP A 332 27.24 -8.65 1.83
CA TRP A 332 27.18 -8.44 3.29
C TRP A 332 28.42 -9.03 3.97
N LYS A 333 29.39 -8.18 4.25
CA LYS A 333 30.68 -8.60 4.83
C LYS A 333 30.65 -8.58 6.37
N SER A 334 30.11 -7.50 6.93
CA SER A 334 30.08 -7.31 8.38
C SER A 334 28.85 -7.93 9.05
N ASN A 335 28.89 -8.09 10.37
CA ASN A 335 27.77 -8.60 11.15
C ASN A 335 26.60 -7.61 11.20
N GLU A 336 26.89 -6.32 11.19
CA GLU A 336 25.90 -5.22 11.11
C GLU A 336 25.14 -5.27 9.80
N GLU A 337 25.86 -5.39 8.68
CA GLU A 337 25.26 -5.50 7.34
C GLU A 337 24.35 -6.72 7.22
N LYS A 338 24.79 -7.88 7.73
CA LYS A 338 24.00 -9.11 7.75
C LYS A 338 22.77 -8.98 8.61
N ALA A 339 22.89 -8.39 9.81
CA ALA A 339 21.74 -8.15 10.69
C ALA A 339 20.75 -7.18 10.06
N LYS A 340 21.24 -6.09 9.47
CA LYS A 340 20.43 -5.10 8.77
C LYS A 340 19.68 -5.74 7.60
N ALA A 341 20.39 -6.53 6.78
CA ALA A 341 19.78 -7.27 5.68
C ALA A 341 18.65 -8.20 6.17
N ALA A 342 18.89 -9.00 7.21
CA ALA A 342 17.87 -9.89 7.77
C ALA A 342 16.65 -9.16 8.35
N LEU A 343 16.86 -7.96 8.93
CA LEU A 343 15.76 -7.12 9.44
C LEU A 343 14.94 -6.50 8.32
N THR A 344 15.58 -6.15 7.20
CA THR A 344 14.95 -5.46 6.06
C THR A 344 14.50 -6.42 4.95
N LEU A 345 14.92 -7.69 4.97
CA LEU A 345 14.51 -8.69 3.99
C LEU A 345 12.99 -8.86 4.04
N THR A 346 12.34 -8.54 2.95
CA THR A 346 10.90 -8.70 2.75
C THR A 346 10.64 -9.88 1.82
N SER A 347 9.39 -10.21 1.54
CA SER A 347 8.98 -11.26 0.60
C SER A 347 9.45 -11.06 -0.86
N ARG A 348 10.31 -10.07 -1.09
CA ARG A 348 10.89 -9.71 -2.40
C ARG A 348 12.36 -10.08 -2.56
N GLY A 349 12.99 -10.59 -1.53
CA GLY A 349 14.39 -11.01 -1.56
C GLY A 349 14.61 -12.35 -2.22
#